data_4e9c95905af338e74faeb7cd5905aa41
#
_entry.id   4e9c95905af338e74faeb7cd5905aa41
#
_cell.length_a   1.000
_cell.length_b   1.000
_cell.length_c   1.000
_cell.angle_alpha   90.00
_cell.angle_beta   90.00
_cell.angle_gamma   90.00
#
_symmetry.space_group_name_H-M   'P 1'
#
loop_
_entity.id
_entity.type
_entity.pdbx_description
1 polymer ?
#
loop_
_entity_poly.entity_id
_entity_poly.type
_entity_poly.pdbx_seq_one_letter_code
_entity_poly.pdbx_strand_id
1 'polypeptide(L)'
;MYLPATAQDLLFDRVEGLTAAGSRVGIEALSPNFGDPAAAALRRERMEKVRALMAKADPQREIPQTDQLWYFEEREDVGDWWRRHGWQVTVTSSDDLMTGYGRKPPQEIQDNIPPYLFVSAQRKSL
;
A
#
# COMPACT_ATOMS: atom_id res chain seq x y z
N MET A 1 6.73 -0.86 0.81
CA MET A 1 6.89 -0.30 -0.56
C MET A 1 8.12 0.58 -0.68
N TYR A 2 8.34 1.57 0.21
CA TYR A 2 9.54 2.43 0.19
C TYR A 2 10.76 1.83 0.90
N LEU A 3 10.62 0.68 1.52
CA LEU A 3 11.70 -0.02 2.21
C LEU A 3 11.99 -1.36 1.54
N PRO A 4 13.26 -1.80 1.50
CA PRO A 4 13.59 -3.20 1.25
C PRO A 4 12.87 -4.13 2.23
N ALA A 5 12.60 -5.37 1.83
CA ALA A 5 11.87 -6.33 2.67
C ALA A 5 12.52 -6.51 4.04
N THR A 6 13.83 -6.69 4.09
CA THR A 6 14.59 -6.83 5.34
C THR A 6 14.49 -5.60 6.25
N ALA A 7 14.49 -4.40 5.68
CA ALA A 7 14.35 -3.16 6.46
C ALA A 7 12.94 -2.99 7.01
N GLN A 8 11.93 -3.42 6.27
CA GLN A 8 10.55 -3.46 6.75
C GLN A 8 10.39 -4.41 7.93
N ASP A 9 10.93 -5.62 7.85
CA ASP A 9 10.89 -6.60 8.93
C ASP A 9 11.58 -6.07 10.20
N LEU A 10 12.75 -5.47 10.05
CA LEU A 10 13.46 -4.83 11.18
C LEU A 10 12.66 -3.68 11.80
N LEU A 11 11.94 -2.89 10.99
CA LEU A 11 11.06 -1.85 11.50
C LEU A 11 9.92 -2.44 12.32
N PHE A 12 9.29 -3.49 11.81
CA PHE A 12 8.17 -4.15 12.50
C PHE A 12 8.64 -4.79 13.81
N ASP A 13 9.77 -5.49 13.82
CA ASP A 13 10.36 -6.05 15.03
C ASP A 13 10.62 -4.98 16.10
N ARG A 14 11.13 -3.82 15.69
CA ARG A 14 11.37 -2.71 16.62
C ARG A 14 10.07 -2.13 17.17
N VAL A 15 9.06 -1.94 16.31
CA VAL A 15 7.74 -1.46 16.75
C VAL A 15 7.14 -2.46 17.73
N GLU A 16 7.20 -3.75 17.43
CA GLU A 16 6.70 -4.79 18.34
C GLU A 16 7.40 -4.75 19.70
N GLY A 17 8.73 -4.64 19.69
CA GLY A 17 9.52 -4.58 20.93
C GLY A 17 9.24 -3.36 21.81
N LEU A 18 8.72 -2.27 21.24
CA LEU A 18 8.41 -1.03 21.94
C LEU A 18 6.95 -0.92 22.38
N THR A 19 6.10 -1.87 21.98
CA THR A 19 4.65 -1.83 22.28
C THR A 19 4.28 -2.65 23.49
N ALA A 20 3.23 -2.22 24.20
CA ALA A 20 2.63 -2.93 25.31
C ALA A 20 1.34 -3.67 24.86
N ALA A 21 0.82 -4.53 25.73
CA ALA A 21 -0.49 -5.15 25.54
C ALA A 21 -1.58 -4.09 25.30
N GLY A 22 -2.46 -4.31 24.34
CA GLY A 22 -3.49 -3.37 23.93
C GLY A 22 -3.04 -2.30 22.92
N SER A 23 -1.74 -2.18 22.64
CA SER A 23 -1.25 -1.25 21.60
C SER A 23 -1.88 -1.55 20.23
N ARG A 24 -2.02 -0.50 19.43
CA ARG A 24 -2.56 -0.59 18.07
C ARG A 24 -1.57 -0.02 17.07
N VAL A 25 -1.54 -0.61 15.89
CA VAL A 25 -0.77 -0.13 14.74
C VAL A 25 -1.68 -0.08 13.52
N GLY A 26 -1.54 0.98 12.73
CA GLY A 26 -2.19 1.12 11.43
C GLY A 26 -1.11 1.21 10.34
N ILE A 27 -1.26 0.43 9.28
CA ILE A 27 -0.28 0.33 8.21
C ILE A 27 -1.01 0.39 6.87
N GLU A 28 -0.53 1.24 5.98
CA GLU A 28 -0.91 1.22 4.58
C GLU A 28 0.06 0.30 3.82
N ALA A 29 -0.47 -0.63 3.08
CA ALA A 29 0.29 -1.56 2.26
C ALA A 29 -0.29 -1.63 0.84
N LEU A 30 0.49 -2.12 -0.09
CA LEU A 30 -0.01 -2.45 -1.42
C LEU A 30 -0.50 -3.90 -1.44
N SER A 31 -1.54 -4.15 -2.26
CA SER A 31 -1.98 -5.52 -2.53
C SER A 31 -0.81 -6.37 -3.04
N PRO A 32 -0.70 -7.65 -2.67
CA PRO A 32 0.35 -8.55 -3.16
C PRO A 32 0.46 -8.59 -4.69
N ASN A 33 -0.65 -8.43 -5.39
CA ASN A 33 -0.68 -8.42 -6.86
C ASN A 33 -0.11 -7.13 -7.48
N PHE A 34 0.23 -6.14 -6.67
CA PHE A 34 0.77 -4.88 -7.17
C PHE A 34 2.12 -5.04 -7.87
N GLY A 35 2.93 -6.01 -7.47
CA GLY A 35 4.22 -6.35 -8.08
C GLY A 35 4.14 -7.25 -9.30
N ASP A 36 2.95 -7.73 -9.68
CA ASP A 36 2.79 -8.56 -10.87
C ASP A 36 3.29 -7.83 -12.13
N PRO A 37 4.17 -8.47 -12.97
CA PRO A 37 4.79 -7.82 -14.13
C PRO A 37 3.77 -7.29 -15.15
N ALA A 38 2.67 -8.01 -15.39
CA ALA A 38 1.63 -7.59 -16.32
C ALA A 38 0.86 -6.36 -15.78
N ALA A 39 0.50 -6.38 -14.50
CA ALA A 39 -0.11 -5.25 -13.84
C ALA A 39 0.84 -4.03 -13.78
N ALA A 40 2.13 -4.25 -13.56
CA ALA A 40 3.14 -3.20 -13.57
C ALA A 40 3.29 -2.54 -14.95
N ALA A 41 3.27 -3.33 -16.03
CA ALA A 41 3.34 -2.83 -17.40
C ALA A 41 2.13 -1.95 -17.73
N LEU A 42 0.93 -2.40 -17.38
CA LEU A 42 -0.32 -1.66 -17.59
C LEU A 42 -0.34 -0.33 -16.80
N ARG A 43 0.15 -0.34 -15.56
CA ARG A 43 0.28 0.89 -14.77
C ARG A 43 1.25 1.88 -15.39
N ARG A 44 2.40 1.42 -15.88
CA ARG A 44 3.37 2.29 -16.58
C ARG A 44 2.74 2.96 -17.79
N GLU A 45 2.06 2.21 -18.63
CA GLU A 45 1.39 2.74 -19.81
C GLU A 45 0.34 3.81 -19.42
N ARG A 46 -0.47 3.55 -18.39
CA ARG A 46 -1.46 4.50 -17.89
C ARG A 46 -0.82 5.76 -17.32
N MET A 47 0.24 5.60 -16.54
CA MET A 47 0.98 6.74 -15.98
C MET A 47 1.64 7.60 -17.05
N GLU A 48 2.16 7.01 -18.12
CA GLU A 48 2.69 7.76 -19.26
C GLU A 48 1.60 8.59 -19.94
N LYS A 49 0.40 8.03 -20.14
CA LYS A 49 -0.75 8.78 -20.68
C LYS A 49 -1.16 9.94 -19.77
N VAL A 50 -1.20 9.72 -18.46
CA VAL A 50 -1.51 10.76 -17.47
C VAL A 50 -0.44 11.85 -17.48
N ARG A 51 0.85 11.49 -17.52
CA ARG A 51 1.97 12.44 -17.62
C ARG A 51 1.88 13.28 -18.89
N ALA A 52 1.57 12.65 -20.04
CA ALA A 52 1.41 13.35 -21.31
C ALA A 52 0.26 14.36 -21.27
N LEU A 53 -0.87 14.00 -20.65
CA LEU A 53 -2.00 14.91 -20.47
C LEU A 53 -1.67 16.07 -19.55
N MET A 54 -1.00 15.80 -18.43
CA MET A 54 -0.58 16.83 -17.48
C MET A 54 0.47 17.77 -18.05
N ALA A 55 1.42 17.25 -18.83
CA ALA A 55 2.43 18.07 -19.51
C ALA A 55 1.82 19.03 -20.55
N LYS A 56 0.68 18.64 -21.16
CA LYS A 56 -0.07 19.54 -22.04
C LYS A 56 -0.81 20.65 -21.28
N ALA A 57 -1.31 20.31 -20.07
CA ALA A 57 -2.04 21.27 -19.25
C ALA A 57 -1.10 22.26 -18.52
N ASP A 58 0.05 21.78 -18.06
CA ASP A 58 1.06 22.58 -17.38
C ASP A 58 2.47 22.07 -17.73
N PRO A 59 3.12 22.64 -18.77
CA PRO A 59 4.45 22.22 -19.21
C PRO A 59 5.57 22.43 -18.19
N GLN A 60 5.36 23.25 -17.16
CA GLN A 60 6.35 23.54 -16.14
C GLN A 60 6.22 22.63 -14.91
N ARG A 61 5.17 21.82 -14.83
CA ARG A 61 4.95 20.93 -13.72
C ARG A 61 5.75 19.64 -13.87
N GLU A 62 6.77 19.46 -13.05
CA GLU A 62 7.46 18.18 -12.91
C GLU A 62 6.59 17.20 -12.10
N ILE A 63 6.32 16.03 -12.70
CA ILE A 63 5.65 14.93 -11.99
C ILE A 63 6.73 13.98 -11.49
N PRO A 64 6.89 13.83 -10.17
CA PRO A 64 7.90 12.93 -9.64
C PRO A 64 7.67 11.49 -10.10
N GLN A 65 8.75 10.79 -10.47
CA GLN A 65 8.72 9.36 -10.79
C GLN A 65 8.81 8.55 -9.48
N THR A 66 7.73 8.53 -8.72
CA THR A 66 7.68 7.88 -7.41
C THR A 66 7.83 6.36 -7.47
N ASP A 67 7.50 5.75 -8.61
CA ASP A 67 7.66 4.32 -8.86
C ASP A 67 9.14 3.87 -8.80
N GLN A 68 10.10 4.75 -9.06
CA GLN A 68 11.53 4.47 -8.91
C GLN A 68 11.99 4.34 -7.44
N LEU A 69 11.16 4.81 -6.51
CA LEU A 69 11.44 4.76 -5.08
C LEU A 69 10.86 3.48 -4.43
N TRP A 70 10.19 2.65 -5.18
CA TRP A 70 9.51 1.47 -4.67
C TRP A 70 10.37 0.22 -4.84
N TYR A 71 10.40 -0.60 -3.79
CA TYR A 71 11.03 -1.91 -3.79
C TYR A 71 9.96 -2.98 -4.07
N PHE A 72 10.05 -3.60 -5.24
CA PHE A 72 9.18 -4.70 -5.66
C PHE A 72 9.84 -6.04 -5.38
N GLU A 73 10.26 -6.24 -4.15
CA GLU A 73 10.81 -7.51 -3.68
C GLU A 73 9.68 -8.43 -3.21
N GLU A 74 9.91 -9.74 -3.34
CA GLU A 74 9.08 -10.71 -2.66
C GLU A 74 9.19 -10.49 -1.15
N ARG A 75 8.05 -10.39 -0.49
CA ARG A 75 7.95 -10.19 0.96
C ARG A 75 6.70 -10.83 1.52
N GLU A 76 6.74 -11.17 2.80
CA GLU A 76 5.58 -11.63 3.52
C GLU A 76 4.46 -10.57 3.48
N ASP A 77 3.21 -11.02 3.36
CA ASP A 77 2.05 -10.14 3.52
C ASP A 77 2.07 -9.44 4.89
N VAL A 78 1.81 -8.14 4.89
CA VAL A 78 1.90 -7.32 6.11
C VAL A 78 0.94 -7.81 7.19
N GLY A 79 -0.30 -8.17 6.81
CA GLY A 79 -1.27 -8.70 7.76
C GLY A 79 -0.84 -10.03 8.36
N ASP A 80 -0.25 -10.89 7.53
CA ASP A 80 0.24 -12.20 7.98
C ASP A 80 1.45 -12.08 8.89
N TRP A 81 2.34 -11.14 8.63
CA TRP A 81 3.45 -10.84 9.53
C TRP A 81 2.96 -10.53 10.96
N TRP A 82 2.00 -9.62 11.10
CA TRP A 82 1.45 -9.24 12.39
C TRP A 82 0.65 -10.38 13.06
N ARG A 83 -0.10 -11.17 12.27
CA ARG A 83 -0.82 -12.36 12.80
C ARG A 83 0.16 -13.38 13.38
N ARG A 84 1.26 -13.65 12.66
CA ARG A 84 2.29 -14.59 13.08
C ARG A 84 2.96 -14.17 14.41
N HIS A 85 3.04 -12.87 14.66
CA HIS A 85 3.53 -12.29 15.92
C HIS A 85 2.44 -12.17 17.01
N GLY A 86 1.30 -12.77 16.80
CA GLY A 86 0.24 -12.89 17.84
C GLY A 86 -0.68 -11.68 17.94
N TRP A 87 -0.64 -10.75 16.98
CA TRP A 87 -1.55 -9.62 16.93
C TRP A 87 -2.90 -10.00 16.33
N GLN A 88 -3.95 -9.33 16.78
CA GLN A 88 -5.27 -9.42 16.15
C GLN A 88 -5.30 -8.43 14.98
N VAL A 89 -5.53 -8.93 13.77
CA VAL A 89 -5.36 -8.15 12.53
C VAL A 89 -6.66 -8.09 11.74
N THR A 90 -7.00 -6.89 11.29
CA THR A 90 -8.04 -6.62 10.31
C THR A 90 -7.41 -5.99 9.07
N VAL A 91 -7.74 -6.48 7.89
CA VAL A 91 -7.28 -5.94 6.62
C VAL A 91 -8.50 -5.46 5.83
N THR A 92 -8.46 -4.23 5.36
CA THR A 92 -9.53 -3.62 4.57
C THR A 92 -8.94 -3.05 3.28
N SER A 93 -9.51 -3.38 2.15
CA SER A 93 -9.09 -2.78 0.87
C SER A 93 -9.56 -1.33 0.76
N SER A 94 -8.85 -0.54 -0.04
CA SER A 94 -9.27 0.83 -0.35
C SER A 94 -10.64 0.88 -1.02
N ASP A 95 -10.96 -0.10 -1.86
CA ASP A 95 -12.27 -0.20 -2.53
C ASP A 95 -13.41 -0.46 -1.55
N ASP A 96 -13.23 -1.42 -0.62
CA ASP A 96 -14.20 -1.70 0.43
C ASP A 96 -14.41 -0.50 1.35
N LEU A 97 -13.33 0.19 1.69
CA LEU A 97 -13.40 1.36 2.54
C LEU A 97 -14.18 2.50 1.87
N MET A 98 -13.86 2.80 0.61
CA MET A 98 -14.58 3.82 -0.15
C MET A 98 -16.05 3.46 -0.35
N THR A 99 -16.35 2.19 -0.64
CA THR A 99 -17.73 1.69 -0.75
C THR A 99 -18.48 1.85 0.56
N GLY A 100 -17.86 1.49 1.68
CA GLY A 100 -18.45 1.62 3.02
C GLY A 100 -18.78 3.06 3.41
N TYR A 101 -18.01 4.04 2.92
CA TYR A 101 -18.28 5.47 3.13
C TYR A 101 -19.17 6.11 2.04
N GLY A 102 -19.69 5.32 1.08
CA GLY A 102 -20.48 5.83 -0.04
C GLY A 102 -19.69 6.76 -0.97
N ARG A 103 -18.37 6.60 -1.04
CA ARG A 103 -17.45 7.46 -1.82
C ARG A 103 -16.72 6.68 -2.91
N LYS A 104 -17.39 5.74 -3.54
CA LYS A 104 -16.81 4.98 -4.64
C LYS A 104 -16.47 5.93 -5.80
N PRO A 105 -15.22 5.93 -6.30
CA PRO A 105 -14.83 6.78 -7.42
C PRO A 105 -15.53 6.37 -8.71
N PRO A 106 -15.69 7.27 -9.69
CA PRO A 106 -16.16 6.94 -11.02
C PRO A 106 -15.34 5.82 -11.66
N GLN A 107 -16.00 4.99 -12.49
CA GLN A 107 -15.37 3.81 -13.08
C GLN A 107 -14.10 4.14 -13.89
N GLU A 108 -14.10 5.29 -14.56
CA GLU A 108 -12.98 5.76 -15.37
C GLU A 108 -11.70 6.01 -14.52
N ILE A 109 -11.87 6.25 -13.23
CA ILE A 109 -10.76 6.53 -12.30
C ILE A 109 -10.39 5.28 -11.49
N GLN A 110 -11.33 4.36 -11.25
CA GLN A 110 -11.11 3.17 -10.41
C GLN A 110 -9.89 2.37 -10.84
N ASP A 111 -9.72 2.16 -12.12
CA ASP A 111 -8.60 1.40 -12.68
C ASP A 111 -7.23 2.08 -12.50
N ASN A 112 -7.21 3.35 -12.14
CA ASN A 112 -5.99 4.14 -11.93
C ASN A 112 -5.62 4.28 -10.44
N ILE A 113 -6.50 3.84 -9.53
CA ILE A 113 -6.22 3.87 -8.09
C ILE A 113 -5.40 2.63 -7.73
N PRO A 114 -4.21 2.81 -7.13
CA PRO A 114 -3.45 1.67 -6.65
C PRO A 114 -4.27 0.85 -5.64
N PRO A 115 -4.18 -0.49 -5.68
CA PRO A 115 -4.90 -1.36 -4.77
C PRO A 115 -4.26 -1.33 -3.38
N TYR A 116 -4.57 -0.31 -2.61
CA TYR A 116 -4.11 -0.18 -1.22
C TYR A 116 -4.86 -1.10 -0.29
N LEU A 117 -4.13 -1.61 0.70
CA LEU A 117 -4.66 -2.34 1.84
C LEU A 117 -4.38 -1.53 3.11
N PHE A 118 -5.38 -1.42 3.95
CA PHE A 118 -5.24 -0.83 5.27
C PHE A 118 -5.25 -1.96 6.31
N VAL A 119 -4.11 -2.15 6.95
CA VAL A 119 -3.90 -3.16 7.97
C VAL A 119 -4.02 -2.50 9.33
N SER A 120 -4.98 -2.92 10.13
CA SER A 120 -5.10 -2.54 11.53
C SER A 120 -4.75 -3.74 12.39
N ALA A 121 -3.77 -3.61 13.26
CA ALA A 121 -3.37 -4.67 14.17
C ALA A 121 -3.42 -4.20 15.62
N GLN A 122 -3.91 -5.05 16.51
CA GLN A 122 -3.97 -4.81 17.95
C GLN A 122 -3.23 -5.91 18.70
N ARG A 123 -2.29 -5.52 19.56
CA ARG A 123 -1.60 -6.45 20.43
C ARG A 123 -2.57 -6.99 21.46
N LYS A 124 -2.69 -8.32 21.55
CA LYS A 124 -3.60 -8.96 22.52
C LYS A 124 -3.23 -8.53 23.94
N SER A 125 -4.26 -8.27 24.74
CA SER A 125 -4.09 -8.15 26.19
C SER A 125 -3.70 -9.51 26.77
N LEU A 126 -2.82 -9.47 27.72
CA LEU A 126 -2.42 -10.68 28.46
C LEU A 126 -3.60 -11.21 29.27
#